data_852d62efeabdf7b7a88cdd78eee0e1ff
#
_entry.id   852d62efeabdf7b7a88cdd78eee0e1ff
#
_cell.length_a   1.000
_cell.length_b   1.000
_cell.length_c   1.000
_cell.angle_alpha   90.00
_cell.angle_beta   90.00
_cell.angle_gamma   90.00
#
_symmetry.space_group_name_H-M   'P 1'
#
loop_
_entity.id
_entity.type
_entity.pdbx_description
1 polymer ?
#
loop_
_entity_poly.entity_id
_entity_poly.type
_entity_poly.pdbx_seq_one_letter_code
_entity_poly.pdbx_strand_id
1 'polypeptide(L)'
;MSVTYTTAVKNARLNAVTSAIGATGVLEIGTAGMASILATIPLANPAAPGASGGVLTFTMPASDTAADNSGTAAAARIRTATGGTDIVTGLTVGTGGTDIVLDSTSITAGQTVTLNSAAITHA
;
A
#
# COMPACT_ATOMS: atom_id res chain seq x y z
N MET A 1 -9.61 -21.61 -19.21
CA MET A 1 -9.94 -20.36 -19.95
C MET A 1 -9.57 -19.17 -19.09
N SER A 2 -8.89 -18.20 -19.68
CA SER A 2 -8.55 -16.96 -18.98
C SER A 2 -9.40 -15.81 -19.47
N VAL A 3 -9.73 -14.89 -18.56
CA VAL A 3 -10.47 -13.68 -18.88
C VAL A 3 -9.49 -12.51 -18.84
N THR A 4 -9.52 -11.69 -19.87
CA THR A 4 -8.66 -10.49 -19.95
C THR A 4 -9.54 -9.26 -20.03
N TYR A 5 -9.28 -8.29 -19.16
CA TYR A 5 -9.98 -7.02 -19.19
C TYR A 5 -9.22 -6.02 -20.05
N THR A 6 -9.94 -5.11 -20.71
CA THR A 6 -9.30 -4.00 -21.41
C THR A 6 -8.62 -3.06 -20.42
N THR A 7 -7.64 -2.28 -20.88
CA THR A 7 -6.95 -1.30 -20.03
C THR A 7 -7.91 -0.30 -19.41
N ALA A 8 -8.92 0.16 -20.16
CA ALA A 8 -9.93 1.07 -19.64
C ALA A 8 -10.70 0.47 -18.46
N VAL A 9 -11.06 -0.81 -18.54
CA VAL A 9 -11.77 -1.52 -17.45
C VAL A 9 -10.83 -1.72 -16.26
N LYS A 10 -9.58 -2.09 -16.51
CA LYS A 10 -8.57 -2.22 -15.44
C LYS A 10 -8.41 -0.91 -14.67
N ASN A 11 -8.28 0.21 -15.39
CA ASN A 11 -8.18 1.52 -14.77
C ASN A 11 -9.41 1.87 -13.94
N ALA A 12 -10.60 1.59 -14.45
CA ALA A 12 -11.85 1.84 -13.73
C ALA A 12 -11.93 1.03 -12.42
N ARG A 13 -11.49 -0.22 -12.46
CA ARG A 13 -11.46 -1.08 -11.27
C ARG A 13 -10.45 -0.58 -10.25
N LEU A 14 -9.26 -0.15 -10.70
CA LEU A 14 -8.24 0.42 -9.83
C LEU A 14 -8.69 1.75 -9.22
N ASN A 15 -9.38 2.58 -9.98
CA ASN A 15 -9.94 3.84 -9.47
C ASN A 15 -11.02 3.58 -8.41
N ALA A 16 -11.74 2.47 -8.49
CA ALA A 16 -12.67 2.04 -7.45
C ALA A 16 -11.94 1.77 -6.13
N VAL A 17 -10.71 1.27 -6.17
CA VAL A 17 -9.87 1.10 -4.98
C VAL A 17 -9.60 2.44 -4.32
N THR A 18 -9.21 3.46 -5.08
CA THR A 18 -8.98 4.81 -4.56
C THR A 18 -10.24 5.38 -3.89
N SER A 19 -11.40 5.19 -4.52
CA SER A 19 -12.68 5.64 -3.95
C SER A 19 -13.01 4.90 -2.65
N ALA A 20 -12.74 3.62 -2.60
CA ALA A 20 -13.00 2.80 -1.40
C ALA A 20 -12.07 3.18 -0.24
N ILE A 21 -10.83 3.57 -0.52
CA ILE A 21 -9.87 4.02 0.51
C ILE A 21 -10.39 5.28 1.20
N GLY A 22 -10.96 6.22 0.44
CA GLY A 22 -11.51 7.46 0.99
C GLY A 22 -10.45 8.46 1.45
N ALA A 23 -10.83 9.35 2.34
CA ALA A 23 -10.01 10.49 2.75
C ALA A 23 -9.05 10.16 3.90
N THR A 24 -9.28 9.07 4.64
CA THR A 24 -8.52 8.72 5.85
C THR A 24 -7.77 7.40 5.72
N GLY A 25 -7.57 6.94 4.48
CA GLY A 25 -6.91 5.66 4.22
C GLY A 25 -5.50 5.59 4.77
N VAL A 26 -5.10 4.38 5.19
CA VAL A 26 -3.77 4.09 5.69
C VAL A 26 -3.21 2.84 5.04
N LEU A 27 -1.89 2.82 4.86
CA LEU A 27 -1.14 1.64 4.48
C LEU A 27 -0.47 1.08 5.72
N GLU A 28 -0.81 -0.14 6.10
CA GLU A 28 -0.18 -0.84 7.21
C GLU A 28 0.86 -1.81 6.67
N ILE A 29 2.09 -1.70 7.17
CA ILE A 29 3.20 -2.59 6.84
C ILE A 29 3.45 -3.49 8.03
N GLY A 30 3.55 -4.79 7.79
CA GLY A 30 3.71 -5.76 8.86
C GLY A 30 4.66 -6.89 8.52
N THR A 31 4.83 -7.77 9.49
CA THR A 31 5.56 -9.03 9.32
C THR A 31 4.75 -10.00 8.46
N ALA A 32 5.33 -11.14 8.11
CA ALA A 32 4.66 -12.15 7.28
C ALA A 32 3.27 -12.47 7.84
N GLY A 33 2.27 -12.46 6.96
CA GLY A 33 0.87 -12.68 7.33
C GLY A 33 0.25 -11.56 8.17
N MET A 34 0.88 -10.40 8.24
CA MET A 34 0.44 -9.26 9.08
C MET A 34 0.32 -9.64 10.57
N ALA A 35 1.17 -10.54 11.03
CA ALA A 35 1.16 -10.99 12.42
C ALA A 35 1.47 -9.85 13.40
N SER A 36 2.31 -8.90 12.99
CA SER A 36 2.63 -7.70 13.77
C SER A 36 2.65 -6.50 12.84
N ILE A 37 2.01 -5.40 13.22
CA ILE A 37 2.03 -4.16 12.45
C ILE A 37 3.29 -3.38 12.84
N LEU A 38 4.15 -3.12 11.85
CA LEU A 38 5.41 -2.42 12.06
C LEU A 38 5.28 -0.91 11.82
N ALA A 39 4.52 -0.52 10.80
CA ALA A 39 4.33 0.88 10.44
C ALA A 39 2.93 1.13 9.92
N THR A 40 2.38 2.30 10.21
CA THR A 40 1.10 2.77 9.69
C THR A 40 1.36 4.09 8.98
N ILE A 41 1.14 4.10 7.67
CA ILE A 41 1.45 5.26 6.81
C ILE A 41 0.14 5.89 6.34
N PRO A 42 -0.16 7.12 6.75
CA PRO A 42 -1.33 7.83 6.23
C PRO A 42 -1.18 8.07 4.72
N LEU A 43 -2.22 7.77 3.98
CA LEU A 43 -2.25 8.01 2.54
C LEU A 43 -2.79 9.41 2.24
N ALA A 44 -2.38 9.97 1.10
CA ALA A 44 -2.92 11.26 0.65
C ALA A 44 -4.41 11.15 0.34
N ASN A 45 -5.07 12.29 0.18
CA ASN A 45 -6.47 12.37 -0.21
C ASN A 45 -6.57 13.17 -1.52
N PRO A 46 -6.86 12.51 -2.67
CA PRO A 46 -7.04 11.08 -2.86
C PRO A 46 -5.72 10.31 -2.71
N ALA A 47 -5.80 9.02 -2.38
CA ALA A 47 -4.63 8.18 -2.19
C ALA A 47 -3.78 8.06 -3.45
N ALA A 48 -4.41 8.17 -4.62
CA ALA A 48 -3.75 8.13 -5.91
C ALA A 48 -4.47 9.06 -6.89
N PRO A 49 -3.73 9.65 -7.87
CA PRO A 49 -4.34 10.60 -8.81
C PRO A 49 -5.23 9.94 -9.86
N GLY A 50 -5.07 8.66 -10.12
CA GLY A 50 -5.83 7.90 -11.10
C GLY A 50 -5.01 6.79 -11.70
N ALA A 51 -5.68 5.70 -12.11
CA ALA A 51 -5.01 4.57 -12.73
C ALA A 51 -4.66 4.87 -14.20
N SER A 52 -3.53 4.35 -14.65
CA SER A 52 -3.08 4.48 -16.03
C SER A 52 -2.36 3.19 -16.45
N GLY A 53 -2.64 2.70 -17.64
CA GLY A 53 -1.99 1.50 -18.17
C GLY A 53 -2.24 0.24 -17.33
N GLY A 54 -3.33 0.18 -16.58
CA GLY A 54 -3.61 -0.94 -15.69
C GLY A 54 -2.81 -0.88 -14.38
N VAL A 55 -2.26 0.27 -14.03
CA VAL A 55 -1.47 0.47 -12.80
C VAL A 55 -2.02 1.65 -12.01
N LEU A 56 -2.19 1.45 -10.71
CA LEU A 56 -2.55 2.51 -9.76
C LEU A 56 -1.32 2.84 -8.93
N THR A 57 -0.76 4.02 -9.13
CA THR A 57 0.42 4.49 -8.40
C THR A 57 -0.02 5.48 -7.32
N PHE A 58 0.32 5.17 -6.08
CA PHE A 58 -0.07 6.00 -4.94
C PHE A 58 0.76 7.28 -4.88
N THR A 59 0.15 8.33 -4.34
CA THR A 59 0.79 9.64 -4.20
C THR A 59 1.94 9.57 -3.21
N MET A 60 3.12 10.03 -3.62
CA MET A 60 4.34 10.08 -2.80
C MET A 60 4.74 11.55 -2.56
N PRO A 61 5.51 11.84 -1.51
CA PRO A 61 6.00 10.93 -0.49
C PRO A 61 4.92 10.53 0.54
N ALA A 62 5.13 9.37 1.16
CA ALA A 62 4.29 8.91 2.27
C ALA A 62 5.19 8.22 3.29
N SER A 63 4.99 8.52 4.57
CA SER A 63 5.86 7.99 5.63
C SER A 63 5.13 7.87 6.96
N ASP A 64 5.68 7.01 7.82
CA ASP A 64 5.36 6.96 9.25
C ASP A 64 6.59 7.46 9.99
N THR A 65 6.44 8.53 10.76
CA THR A 65 7.55 9.15 11.47
C THR A 65 7.95 8.41 12.75
N ALA A 66 7.14 7.46 13.18
CA ALA A 66 7.41 6.67 14.38
C ALA A 66 6.82 5.26 14.20
N ALA A 67 7.65 4.33 13.73
CA ALA A 67 7.24 2.95 13.53
C ALA A 67 6.70 2.35 14.84
N ASP A 68 5.65 1.55 14.72
CA ASP A 68 4.93 1.01 15.87
C ASP A 68 5.69 -0.12 16.59
N ASN A 69 6.41 -0.93 15.83
CA ASN A 69 7.12 -2.11 16.34
C ASN A 69 8.39 -2.37 15.54
N SER A 70 9.25 -3.22 16.09
CA SER A 70 10.46 -3.70 15.41
C SER A 70 10.20 -5.04 14.74
N GLY A 71 10.78 -5.25 13.57
CA GLY A 71 10.68 -6.50 12.84
C GLY A 71 11.10 -6.35 11.39
N THR A 72 10.89 -7.41 10.60
CA THR A 72 11.16 -7.41 9.16
C THR A 72 9.85 -7.25 8.40
N ALA A 73 9.76 -6.20 7.58
CA ALA A 73 8.61 -5.96 6.73
C ALA A 73 8.52 -7.05 5.65
N ALA A 74 7.36 -7.67 5.53
CA ALA A 74 7.14 -8.76 4.56
C ALA A 74 5.78 -8.68 3.88
N ALA A 75 4.83 -7.93 4.44
CA ALA A 75 3.48 -7.81 3.90
C ALA A 75 2.92 -6.41 4.18
N ALA A 76 1.91 -6.04 3.41
CA ALA A 76 1.21 -4.78 3.62
C ALA A 76 -0.27 -4.93 3.27
N ARG A 77 -1.08 -4.04 3.82
CA ARG A 77 -2.49 -3.93 3.49
C ARG A 77 -2.92 -2.46 3.55
N ILE A 78 -3.98 -2.15 2.84
CA ILE A 78 -4.58 -0.80 2.84
C ILE A 78 -5.95 -0.89 3.49
N ARG A 79 -6.23 0.03 4.39
CA ARG A 79 -7.49 0.11 5.13
C ARG A 79 -8.09 1.50 4.98
N THR A 80 -9.39 1.63 5.28
CA THR A 80 -10.08 2.92 5.23
C THR A 80 -9.58 3.89 6.30
N ALA A 81 -9.06 3.37 7.40
CA ALA A 81 -8.46 4.11 8.51
C ALA A 81 -7.76 3.12 9.44
N THR A 82 -7.01 3.61 10.41
CA THR A 82 -6.48 2.76 11.49
C THR A 82 -7.64 2.09 12.20
N GLY A 83 -7.63 0.76 12.25
CA GLY A 83 -8.73 -0.01 12.83
C GLY A 83 -9.98 -0.09 11.94
N GLY A 84 -9.91 0.42 10.72
CA GLY A 84 -11.03 0.41 9.78
C GLY A 84 -11.18 -0.88 9.00
N THR A 85 -11.77 -0.79 7.82
CA THR A 85 -12.05 -1.93 6.95
C THR A 85 -10.91 -2.17 5.97
N ASP A 86 -10.52 -3.43 5.76
CA ASP A 86 -9.52 -3.79 4.77
C ASP A 86 -10.05 -3.51 3.36
N ILE A 87 -9.24 -2.81 2.56
CA ILE A 87 -9.55 -2.54 1.15
C ILE A 87 -8.68 -3.38 0.23
N VAL A 88 -7.39 -3.46 0.50
CA VAL A 88 -6.44 -4.27 -0.26
C VAL A 88 -5.56 -5.04 0.72
N THR A 89 -5.42 -6.34 0.49
CA THR A 89 -4.57 -7.21 1.30
C THR A 89 -3.57 -7.93 0.42
N GLY A 90 -2.56 -8.54 1.01
CA GLY A 90 -1.61 -9.37 0.28
C GLY A 90 -0.61 -8.60 -0.58
N LEU A 91 -0.38 -7.32 -0.28
CA LEU A 91 0.64 -6.54 -0.97
C LEU A 91 2.03 -7.04 -0.59
N THR A 92 2.91 -7.14 -1.58
CA THR A 92 4.29 -7.53 -1.36
C THR A 92 5.13 -6.32 -0.95
N VAL A 93 6.11 -6.53 -0.07
CA VAL A 93 6.97 -5.48 0.45
C VAL A 93 8.43 -5.89 0.29
N GLY A 94 9.26 -4.98 -0.19
CA GLY A 94 10.68 -5.23 -0.37
C GLY A 94 11.43 -3.96 -0.71
N THR A 95 12.69 -4.12 -1.13
CA THR A 95 13.56 -3.01 -1.53
C THR A 95 13.56 -2.78 -3.03
N GLY A 96 12.80 -3.59 -3.77
CA GLY A 96 12.60 -3.43 -5.21
C GLY A 96 11.81 -4.62 -5.76
N GLY A 97 11.14 -4.44 -6.90
CA GLY A 97 10.37 -5.48 -7.57
C GLY A 97 9.09 -5.91 -6.84
N THR A 98 8.64 -5.15 -5.86
CA THR A 98 7.46 -5.44 -5.05
C THR A 98 6.42 -4.33 -5.18
N ASP A 99 5.19 -4.60 -4.73
CA ASP A 99 4.11 -3.59 -4.77
C ASP A 99 4.48 -2.36 -3.94
N ILE A 100 5.05 -2.59 -2.78
CA ILE A 100 5.51 -1.56 -1.85
C ILE A 100 7.04 -1.63 -1.79
N VAL A 101 7.70 -0.51 -2.05
CA VAL A 101 9.16 -0.42 -2.05
C VAL A 101 9.62 0.50 -0.91
N LEU A 102 10.50 -0.03 -0.08
CA LEU A 102 11.12 0.67 1.06
C LEU A 102 12.63 0.74 0.87
N ASP A 103 13.29 1.66 1.58
CA ASP A 103 14.76 1.71 1.63
C ASP A 103 15.33 0.47 2.33
N SER A 104 14.62 -0.02 3.34
CA SER A 104 15.00 -1.20 4.11
C SER A 104 13.77 -1.90 4.64
N THR A 105 13.79 -3.22 4.65
CA THR A 105 12.73 -4.02 5.27
C THR A 105 12.96 -4.25 6.77
N SER A 106 14.14 -3.90 7.28
CA SER A 106 14.42 -3.97 8.71
C SER A 106 13.89 -2.69 9.38
N ILE A 107 12.87 -2.82 10.21
CA ILE A 107 12.20 -1.71 10.86
C ILE A 107 12.42 -1.80 12.36
N THR A 108 12.76 -0.66 12.96
CA THR A 108 12.93 -0.52 14.40
C THR A 108 11.85 0.40 14.94
N ALA A 109 11.23 0.04 16.07
CA ALA A 109 10.22 0.88 16.70
C ALA A 109 10.72 2.30 16.92
N GLY A 110 9.91 3.29 16.57
CA GLY A 110 10.26 4.71 16.64
C GLY A 110 11.00 5.24 15.41
N GLN A 111 11.42 4.38 14.50
CA GLN A 111 12.09 4.76 13.25
C GLN A 111 11.11 5.43 12.28
N THR A 112 11.61 6.36 11.46
CA THR A 112 10.84 6.87 10.31
C THR A 112 10.87 5.85 9.18
N VAL A 113 9.69 5.45 8.71
CA VAL A 113 9.54 4.53 7.58
C VAL A 113 8.98 5.33 6.40
N THR A 114 9.75 5.43 5.32
CA THR A 114 9.36 6.18 4.13
C THR A 114 9.18 5.22 2.96
N LEU A 115 8.06 5.37 2.24
CA LEU A 115 7.83 4.63 1.00
C LEU A 115 8.64 5.27 -0.13
N ASN A 116 9.38 4.46 -0.88
CA ASN A 116 10.00 4.87 -2.12
C ASN A 116 9.01 4.81 -3.26
N SER A 117 8.20 3.76 -3.31
CA SER A 117 7.08 3.67 -4.23
C SER A 117 6.01 2.72 -3.70
N ALA A 118 4.78 2.92 -4.17
CA ALA A 118 3.67 2.03 -3.88
C ALA A 118 2.75 2.02 -5.10
N ALA A 119 2.50 0.85 -5.65
CA ALA A 119 1.66 0.70 -6.82
C ALA A 119 0.94 -0.64 -6.82
N ILE A 120 -0.26 -0.66 -7.41
CA ILE A 120 -1.02 -1.89 -7.64
C ILE A 120 -1.17 -2.07 -9.13
N THR A 121 -0.72 -3.21 -9.63
CA THR A 121 -0.87 -3.58 -11.04
C THR A 121 -2.05 -4.55 -11.17
N HIS A 122 -2.98 -4.22 -12.05
CA HIS A 122 -4.09 -5.12 -12.35
C HIS A 122 -3.62 -6.17 -13.35
N ALA A 123 -3.75 -7.42 -12.96
CA ALA A 123 -3.35 -8.54 -13.80
C ALA A 123 -4.25 -8.68 -15.06
#